data_f28a54cca804944ca18c12b5f026175e
#
_entry.id   f28a54cca804944ca18c12b5f026175e
#
_cell.length_a   1.000
_cell.length_b   1.000
_cell.length_c   1.000
_cell.angle_alpha   90.00
_cell.angle_beta   90.00
_cell.angle_gamma   90.00
#
_symmetry.space_group_name_H-M   'P 1'
#
loop_
_entity.id
_entity.type
_entity.pdbx_description
1 polymer ?
#
loop_
_entity_poly.entity_id
_entity_poly.type
_entity_poly.pdbx_seq_one_letter_code
_entity_poly.pdbx_strand_id
1 'polypeptide(L)'
;MISWACAAQLFDKPFSVASLCLLVGVFFPYTLRLRGNGSSVAASLDGKALDSQDFFANLGYVAALLGCAQIVVQQLAGPSIAFPIEHVLPKGLIIERFNYLNPIHYGSSIYKANGVFFLEPSFFSQFLAISLLVELSGRQRMHRVVAHLFGLACAFSGTGLIVLGCGVTALILARRQKALIGVGLIVVLIAAAFGDALRLNIFIDRVSEFSNVGTSAFERFIAWTYMLQDQFWNNTLSVWTGFGAGTFYEQQQVARYSVMESPFSKLIFEFGIPGAAFYFAFLLYCVVASGASCPIKVGLLACIMMNGAYSESNTGILLTLLLWPAAGSRFQTAARLVGSGSSHARSGEVAR
;
A
#
# COMPACT_ATOMS: atom_id res chain seq x y z
N MET A 1 14.38 3.45 16.63
CA MET A 1 15.02 2.85 15.45
C MET A 1 16.41 3.41 15.19
N ILE A 2 16.63 4.72 15.12
CA ILE A 2 17.98 5.32 14.90
C ILE A 2 18.95 4.87 15.99
N SER A 3 18.57 5.00 17.27
CA SER A 3 19.42 4.55 18.39
C SER A 3 19.69 3.04 18.36
N TRP A 4 18.74 2.24 17.86
CA TRP A 4 18.90 0.81 17.71
C TRP A 4 19.85 0.45 16.56
N ALA A 5 19.74 1.14 15.43
CA ALA A 5 20.65 0.97 14.31
C ALA A 5 22.09 1.40 14.69
N CYS A 6 22.25 2.47 15.49
CA CYS A 6 23.54 2.86 16.04
C CYS A 6 24.09 1.80 17.03
N ALA A 7 23.22 1.18 17.83
CA ALA A 7 23.63 0.10 18.71
C ALA A 7 24.11 -1.13 17.92
N ALA A 8 23.47 -1.45 16.80
CA ALA A 8 23.92 -2.55 15.93
C ALA A 8 25.33 -2.35 15.38
N GLN A 9 25.76 -1.11 15.13
CA GLN A 9 27.13 -0.78 14.72
C GLN A 9 28.15 -1.07 15.83
N LEU A 10 27.77 -0.92 17.10
CA LEU A 10 28.66 -1.23 18.23
C LEU A 10 29.04 -2.71 18.28
N PHE A 11 28.30 -3.57 17.62
CA PHE A 11 28.56 -5.00 17.54
C PHE A 11 29.26 -5.41 16.21
N ASP A 12 29.87 -4.46 15.50
CA ASP A 12 30.64 -4.68 14.26
C ASP A 12 29.84 -5.42 13.17
N LYS A 13 28.56 -5.03 13.03
CA LYS A 13 27.66 -5.61 12.02
C LYS A 13 27.63 -4.79 10.74
N PRO A 14 27.42 -5.41 9.57
CA PRO A 14 27.21 -4.72 8.31
C PRO A 14 26.10 -3.67 8.45
N PHE A 15 26.29 -2.50 7.89
CA PHE A 15 25.37 -1.39 8.06
C PHE A 15 25.34 -0.48 6.82
N SER A 16 24.16 -0.31 6.25
CA SER A 16 23.94 0.62 5.14
C SER A 16 23.32 1.93 5.64
N VAL A 17 24.11 2.99 5.67
CA VAL A 17 23.64 4.35 5.99
C VAL A 17 22.54 4.79 5.04
N ALA A 18 22.65 4.45 3.75
CA ALA A 18 21.64 4.79 2.74
C ALA A 18 20.27 4.15 3.07
N SER A 19 20.25 2.86 3.43
CA SER A 19 19.02 2.16 3.81
C SER A 19 18.37 2.77 5.06
N LEU A 20 19.18 3.17 6.05
CA LEU A 20 18.68 3.85 7.24
C LEU A 20 18.12 5.24 6.90
N CYS A 21 18.85 6.03 6.08
CA CYS A 21 18.40 7.35 5.65
C CYS A 21 17.09 7.29 4.87
N LEU A 22 16.91 6.30 3.99
CA LEU A 22 15.65 6.08 3.28
C LEU A 22 14.52 5.79 4.25
N LEU A 23 14.73 4.88 5.20
CA LEU A 23 13.71 4.54 6.20
C LEU A 23 13.31 5.77 7.02
N VAL A 24 14.30 6.54 7.50
CA VAL A 24 14.03 7.77 8.27
C VAL A 24 13.34 8.81 7.39
N GLY A 25 13.81 8.99 6.14
CA GLY A 25 13.29 9.98 5.21
C GLY A 25 11.83 9.77 4.86
N VAL A 26 11.40 8.52 4.65
CA VAL A 26 10.00 8.17 4.36
C VAL A 26 9.07 8.57 5.51
N PHE A 27 9.52 8.40 6.76
CA PHE A 27 8.68 8.65 7.95
C PHE A 27 8.96 9.97 8.64
N PHE A 28 10.04 10.66 8.29
CA PHE A 28 10.40 11.95 8.88
C PHE A 28 9.27 13.00 8.83
N PRO A 29 8.52 13.16 7.72
CA PRO A 29 7.41 14.11 7.66
C PRO A 29 6.36 13.90 8.77
N TYR A 30 6.15 12.67 9.22
CA TYR A 30 5.18 12.35 10.28
C TYR A 30 5.63 12.76 11.68
N THR A 31 6.94 12.99 11.86
CA THR A 31 7.49 13.50 13.12
C THR A 31 7.37 15.02 13.23
N LEU A 32 7.25 15.69 12.09
CA LEU A 32 7.06 17.14 12.03
C LEU A 32 5.60 17.46 12.35
N ARG A 33 5.30 17.73 13.61
CA ARG A 33 4.07 18.44 13.96
C ARG A 33 4.21 19.85 13.42
N LEU A 34 3.58 20.14 12.30
CA LEU A 34 3.38 21.50 11.86
C LEU A 34 2.49 22.17 12.92
N ARG A 35 3.12 22.82 13.88
CA ARG A 35 2.51 23.68 14.88
C ARG A 35 2.07 24.94 14.13
N GLY A 36 1.01 24.82 13.32
CA GLY A 36 0.37 25.97 12.73
C GLY A 36 -0.24 26.74 13.87
N ASN A 37 0.26 27.96 14.12
CA ASN A 37 -0.50 28.98 14.83
C ASN A 37 -1.82 29.12 14.09
N GLY A 38 -2.87 28.53 14.69
CA GLY A 38 -4.14 28.18 14.05
C GLY A 38 -5.05 29.32 13.64
N SER A 39 -4.59 30.46 13.16
CA SER A 39 -5.52 31.52 12.85
C SER A 39 -5.34 32.27 11.52
N SER A 40 -4.22 32.18 10.84
CA SER A 40 -4.07 32.94 9.60
C SER A 40 -3.69 32.12 8.34
N VAL A 41 -2.94 31.04 8.48
CA VAL A 41 -2.52 30.24 7.33
C VAL A 41 -3.59 29.19 6.94
N ALA A 42 -4.29 28.63 7.92
CA ALA A 42 -5.38 27.67 7.67
C ALA A 42 -6.56 28.33 6.92
N ALA A 43 -6.92 29.54 7.26
CA ALA A 43 -8.01 30.29 6.59
C ALA A 43 -7.68 30.67 5.13
N SER A 44 -6.40 30.88 4.80
CA SER A 44 -5.96 31.14 3.41
C SER A 44 -5.85 29.89 2.56
N LEU A 45 -5.68 28.71 3.17
CA LEU A 45 -5.63 27.42 2.48
C LEU A 45 -7.01 26.76 2.34
N ASP A 46 -8.01 27.17 3.15
CA ASP A 46 -9.38 26.61 3.13
C ASP A 46 -10.14 26.91 1.82
N GLY A 47 -9.70 27.88 1.02
CA GLY A 47 -10.34 28.19 -0.26
C GLY A 47 -9.86 27.37 -1.46
N LYS A 48 -8.70 26.71 -1.39
CA LYS A 48 -8.08 26.01 -2.53
C LYS A 48 -7.12 24.87 -2.13
N ALA A 49 -7.20 24.32 -0.93
CA ALA A 49 -6.50 23.08 -0.67
C ALA A 49 -7.12 22.03 -1.59
N LEU A 50 -6.40 21.65 -2.66
CA LEU A 50 -6.72 20.44 -3.40
C LEU A 50 -6.89 19.36 -2.35
N ASP A 51 -8.10 18.82 -2.24
CA ASP A 51 -8.34 17.68 -1.37
C ASP A 51 -7.39 16.58 -1.85
N SER A 52 -6.37 16.29 -1.06
CA SER A 52 -5.33 15.33 -1.46
C SER A 52 -5.93 13.96 -1.80
N GLN A 53 -7.07 13.64 -1.22
CA GLN A 53 -7.81 12.42 -1.54
C GLN A 53 -8.46 12.52 -2.91
N ASP A 54 -9.06 13.66 -3.26
CA ASP A 54 -9.60 13.89 -4.62
C ASP A 54 -8.48 13.89 -5.67
N PHE A 55 -7.34 14.48 -5.37
CA PHE A 55 -6.17 14.43 -6.25
C PHE A 55 -5.71 12.99 -6.47
N PHE A 56 -5.59 12.21 -5.39
CA PHE A 56 -5.22 10.80 -5.47
C PHE A 56 -6.25 9.98 -6.27
N ALA A 57 -7.55 10.22 -6.05
CA ALA A 57 -8.62 9.57 -6.82
C ALA A 57 -8.59 9.96 -8.31
N ASN A 58 -8.19 11.19 -8.65
CA ASN A 58 -7.99 11.60 -10.05
C ASN A 58 -6.82 10.85 -10.69
N LEU A 59 -5.68 10.75 -10.00
CA LEU A 59 -4.54 9.97 -10.49
C LEU A 59 -4.91 8.50 -10.69
N GLY A 60 -5.64 7.90 -9.74
CA GLY A 60 -6.11 6.52 -9.87
C GLY A 60 -7.05 6.32 -11.06
N TYR A 61 -7.95 7.26 -11.31
CA TYR A 61 -8.84 7.20 -12.47
C TYR A 61 -8.06 7.25 -13.79
N VAL A 62 -7.09 8.17 -13.92
CA VAL A 62 -6.22 8.24 -15.09
C VAL A 62 -5.41 6.95 -15.25
N ALA A 63 -4.82 6.44 -14.17
CA ALA A 63 -4.08 5.19 -14.20
C ALA A 63 -4.96 4.01 -14.63
N ALA A 64 -6.22 3.94 -14.16
CA ALA A 64 -7.17 2.91 -14.56
C ALA A 64 -7.46 2.95 -16.07
N LEU A 65 -7.69 4.15 -16.62
CA LEU A 65 -7.90 4.33 -18.06
C LEU A 65 -6.67 3.92 -18.87
N LEU A 66 -5.46 4.29 -18.41
CA LEU A 66 -4.22 3.88 -19.04
C LEU A 66 -4.03 2.35 -19.03
N GLY A 67 -4.33 1.69 -17.92
CA GLY A 67 -4.28 0.23 -17.85
C GLY A 67 -5.26 -0.47 -18.78
N CYS A 68 -6.49 0.06 -18.90
CA CYS A 68 -7.46 -0.45 -19.87
C CYS A 68 -6.99 -0.21 -21.32
N ALA A 69 -6.51 1.00 -21.62
CA ALA A 69 -5.97 1.34 -22.94
C ALA A 69 -4.77 0.46 -23.30
N GLN A 70 -3.91 0.13 -22.32
CA GLN A 70 -2.74 -0.73 -22.52
C GLN A 70 -3.12 -2.11 -23.04
N ILE A 71 -4.21 -2.73 -22.50
CA ILE A 71 -4.72 -4.01 -23.02
C ILE A 71 -5.20 -3.89 -24.47
N VAL A 72 -5.91 -2.80 -24.80
CA VAL A 72 -6.39 -2.56 -26.17
C VAL A 72 -5.22 -2.32 -27.13
N VAL A 73 -4.28 -1.48 -26.73
CA VAL A 73 -3.09 -1.14 -27.56
C VAL A 73 -2.24 -2.36 -27.85
N GLN A 74 -2.01 -3.25 -26.86
CA GLN A 74 -1.23 -4.45 -27.12
C GLN A 74 -1.91 -5.42 -28.11
N GLN A 75 -3.25 -5.42 -28.17
CA GLN A 75 -3.99 -6.24 -29.16
C GLN A 75 -3.92 -5.64 -30.56
N LEU A 76 -3.93 -4.30 -30.69
CA LEU A 76 -3.97 -3.60 -31.97
C LEU A 76 -2.58 -3.33 -32.54
N ALA A 77 -1.63 -2.97 -31.70
CA ALA A 77 -0.32 -2.46 -32.09
C ALA A 77 0.87 -3.25 -31.52
N GLY A 78 0.58 -4.26 -30.73
CA GLY A 78 1.59 -5.14 -30.13
C GLY A 78 2.13 -4.67 -28.78
N PRO A 79 2.82 -5.57 -28.04
CA PRO A 79 3.32 -5.31 -26.70
C PRO A 79 4.36 -4.21 -26.61
N SER A 80 5.22 -4.05 -27.61
CA SER A 80 6.29 -3.05 -27.64
C SER A 80 5.75 -1.61 -27.56
N ILE A 81 4.59 -1.35 -28.16
CA ILE A 81 3.93 -0.05 -28.10
C ILE A 81 3.14 0.12 -26.81
N ALA A 82 2.52 -0.95 -26.33
CA ALA A 82 1.75 -0.93 -25.08
C ALA A 82 2.64 -0.76 -23.82
N PHE A 83 3.91 -1.18 -23.89
CA PHE A 83 4.89 -1.10 -22.81
C PHE A 83 6.13 -0.29 -23.23
N PRO A 84 5.99 1.03 -23.42
CA PRO A 84 7.04 1.85 -24.02
C PRO A 84 8.25 2.08 -23.10
N ILE A 85 8.11 1.91 -21.78
CA ILE A 85 9.13 2.28 -20.79
C ILE A 85 10.44 1.53 -21.00
N GLU A 86 10.39 0.23 -21.28
CA GLU A 86 11.60 -0.58 -21.57
C GLU A 86 12.38 -0.08 -22.78
N HIS A 87 11.69 0.53 -23.75
CA HIS A 87 12.30 1.01 -24.99
C HIS A 87 12.77 2.47 -24.90
N VAL A 88 12.18 3.25 -23.98
CA VAL A 88 12.44 4.69 -23.84
C VAL A 88 13.48 4.97 -22.74
N LEU A 89 13.48 4.18 -21.67
CA LEU A 89 14.43 4.40 -20.56
C LEU A 89 15.80 3.80 -20.87
N PRO A 90 16.87 4.52 -20.52
CA PRO A 90 18.23 3.96 -20.52
C PRO A 90 18.31 2.74 -19.62
N LYS A 91 19.05 1.70 -20.03
CA LYS A 91 19.20 0.45 -19.27
C LYS A 91 19.63 0.65 -17.83
N GLY A 92 20.44 1.68 -17.52
CA GLY A 92 20.86 2.01 -16.16
C GLY A 92 19.77 2.57 -15.24
N LEU A 93 18.60 2.93 -15.78
CA LEU A 93 17.41 3.35 -15.00
C LEU A 93 16.38 2.25 -14.86
N ILE A 94 16.58 1.11 -15.53
CA ILE A 94 15.70 -0.05 -15.43
C ILE A 94 16.18 -0.87 -14.24
N ILE A 95 15.28 -1.15 -13.31
CA ILE A 95 15.58 -2.01 -12.15
C ILE A 95 15.58 -3.46 -12.63
N GLU A 96 16.73 -4.11 -12.62
CA GLU A 96 16.95 -5.47 -13.17
C GLU A 96 16.02 -6.55 -12.60
N ARG A 97 15.52 -6.36 -11.39
CA ARG A 97 14.66 -7.33 -10.71
C ARG A 97 13.17 -7.16 -10.97
N PHE A 98 12.76 -6.10 -11.64
CA PHE A 98 11.36 -5.86 -11.96
C PHE A 98 11.06 -6.28 -13.38
N ASN A 99 10.03 -7.09 -13.53
CA ASN A 99 9.56 -7.57 -14.82
C ASN A 99 8.42 -6.68 -15.33
N TYR A 100 8.72 -5.81 -16.29
CA TYR A 100 7.73 -4.93 -16.91
C TYR A 100 6.72 -5.70 -17.77
N LEU A 101 7.16 -6.81 -18.39
CA LEU A 101 6.37 -7.67 -19.26
C LEU A 101 5.95 -8.94 -18.51
N ASN A 102 4.88 -8.87 -17.74
CA ASN A 102 4.31 -10.01 -17.03
C ASN A 102 3.23 -10.68 -17.87
N PRO A 103 3.43 -11.89 -18.43
CA PRO A 103 2.39 -12.60 -19.18
C PRO A 103 1.22 -12.96 -18.26
N ILE A 104 0.00 -13.05 -18.82
CA ILE A 104 -1.19 -13.46 -18.05
C ILE A 104 -1.02 -14.87 -17.51
N HIS A 105 -0.49 -15.76 -18.34
CA HIS A 105 -0.08 -17.11 -17.96
C HIS A 105 1.18 -17.50 -18.76
N TYR A 106 1.87 -18.56 -18.36
CA TYR A 106 3.05 -19.03 -19.05
C TYR A 106 2.75 -19.33 -20.53
N GLY A 107 3.55 -18.75 -21.44
CA GLY A 107 3.34 -18.86 -22.88
C GLY A 107 2.28 -17.95 -23.49
N SER A 108 1.65 -17.08 -22.71
CA SER A 108 0.71 -16.07 -23.23
C SER A 108 1.44 -14.98 -24.00
N SER A 109 0.87 -14.61 -25.16
CA SER A 109 1.27 -13.41 -25.93
C SER A 109 0.69 -12.11 -25.37
N ILE A 110 -0.23 -12.22 -24.40
CA ILE A 110 -0.88 -11.09 -23.75
C ILE A 110 -0.25 -10.88 -22.37
N TYR A 111 0.10 -9.65 -22.08
CA TYR A 111 0.73 -9.24 -20.85
C TYR A 111 -0.26 -8.50 -19.94
N LYS A 112 -0.07 -8.65 -18.63
CA LYS A 112 -0.85 -7.95 -17.61
C LYS A 112 -0.61 -6.45 -17.71
N ALA A 113 -1.66 -5.64 -17.60
CA ALA A 113 -1.50 -4.19 -17.58
C ALA A 113 -0.78 -3.74 -16.30
N ASN A 114 0.17 -2.83 -16.47
CA ASN A 114 0.86 -2.15 -15.37
C ASN A 114 0.58 -0.64 -15.33
N GLY A 115 -0.45 -0.17 -16.07
CA GLY A 115 -0.81 1.25 -16.12
C GLY A 115 0.27 2.15 -16.71
N VAL A 116 1.18 1.60 -17.50
CA VAL A 116 2.33 2.22 -18.18
C VAL A 116 3.44 2.65 -17.22
N PHE A 117 3.13 3.30 -16.11
CA PHE A 117 4.11 3.92 -15.20
C PHE A 117 4.49 3.06 -14.00
N PHE A 118 3.77 1.98 -13.72
CA PHE A 118 4.08 1.11 -12.59
C PHE A 118 5.06 0.01 -13.02
N LEU A 119 6.01 -0.28 -12.15
CA LEU A 119 7.03 -1.31 -12.39
C LEU A 119 6.44 -2.70 -12.58
N GLU A 120 5.35 -2.99 -11.85
CA GLU A 120 4.67 -4.28 -11.90
C GLU A 120 3.15 -4.13 -11.89
N PRO A 121 2.41 -5.10 -12.47
CA PRO A 121 0.95 -5.17 -12.34
C PRO A 121 0.45 -5.25 -10.90
N SER A 122 1.24 -5.80 -9.99
CA SER A 122 0.95 -5.89 -8.56
C SER A 122 0.85 -4.51 -7.91
N PHE A 123 1.82 -3.62 -8.14
CA PHE A 123 1.80 -2.24 -7.64
C PHE A 123 0.68 -1.42 -8.25
N PHE A 124 0.47 -1.58 -9.57
CA PHE A 124 -0.64 -0.95 -10.26
C PHE A 124 -1.99 -1.33 -9.67
N SER A 125 -2.23 -2.62 -9.45
CA SER A 125 -3.48 -3.12 -8.89
C SER A 125 -3.73 -2.64 -7.46
N GLN A 126 -2.68 -2.58 -6.63
CA GLN A 126 -2.77 -2.06 -5.26
C GLN A 126 -3.07 -0.56 -5.24
N PHE A 127 -2.43 0.20 -6.12
CA PHE A 127 -2.69 1.63 -6.28
C PHE A 127 -4.15 1.88 -6.68
N LEU A 128 -4.66 1.12 -7.65
CA LEU A 128 -6.07 1.20 -8.07
C LEU A 128 -7.03 0.79 -6.95
N ALA A 129 -6.70 -0.23 -6.18
CA ALA A 129 -7.50 -0.68 -5.05
C ALA A 129 -7.65 0.42 -3.98
N ILE A 130 -6.54 1.07 -3.60
CA ILE A 130 -6.57 2.20 -2.66
C ILE A 130 -7.35 3.38 -3.24
N SER A 131 -7.13 3.71 -4.52
CA SER A 131 -7.85 4.79 -5.18
C SER A 131 -9.36 4.52 -5.26
N LEU A 132 -9.76 3.28 -5.53
CA LEU A 132 -11.15 2.86 -5.48
C LEU A 132 -11.75 2.98 -4.07
N LEU A 133 -10.99 2.63 -3.02
CA LEU A 133 -11.43 2.81 -1.64
C LEU A 133 -11.62 4.28 -1.27
N VAL A 134 -10.77 5.17 -1.78
CA VAL A 134 -10.95 6.63 -1.64
C VAL A 134 -12.23 7.08 -2.32
N GLU A 135 -12.49 6.64 -3.56
CA GLU A 135 -13.70 6.99 -4.31
C GLU A 135 -14.97 6.45 -3.61
N LEU A 136 -14.95 5.19 -3.14
CA LEU A 136 -16.08 4.56 -2.42
C LEU A 136 -16.32 5.19 -1.05
N SER A 137 -15.28 5.71 -0.41
CA SER A 137 -15.38 6.39 0.89
C SER A 137 -15.86 7.84 0.75
N GLY A 138 -15.63 8.47 -0.40
CA GLY A 138 -15.92 9.87 -0.69
C GLY A 138 -17.14 10.06 -1.60
N ARG A 139 -16.90 10.62 -2.80
CA ARG A 139 -17.96 11.11 -3.71
C ARG A 139 -18.71 10.03 -4.48
N GLN A 140 -18.19 8.80 -4.53
CA GLN A 140 -18.81 7.63 -5.18
C GLN A 140 -19.23 7.87 -6.65
N ARG A 141 -18.33 8.46 -7.46
CA ARG A 141 -18.57 8.73 -8.87
C ARG A 141 -18.57 7.41 -9.67
N MET A 142 -19.75 6.92 -10.06
CA MET A 142 -19.92 5.58 -10.64
C MET A 142 -19.04 5.30 -11.86
N HIS A 143 -18.85 6.28 -12.77
CA HIS A 143 -17.98 6.11 -13.92
C HIS A 143 -16.52 5.81 -13.52
N ARG A 144 -16.04 6.40 -12.41
CA ARG A 144 -14.71 6.15 -11.87
C ARG A 144 -14.62 4.79 -11.19
N VAL A 145 -15.64 4.42 -10.42
CA VAL A 145 -15.73 3.08 -9.81
C VAL A 145 -15.62 2.02 -10.89
N VAL A 146 -16.40 2.16 -11.96
CA VAL A 146 -16.37 1.24 -13.11
C VAL A 146 -14.98 1.19 -13.76
N ALA A 147 -14.36 2.36 -14.02
CA ALA A 147 -13.02 2.40 -14.60
C ALA A 147 -11.97 1.71 -13.71
N HIS A 148 -12.01 1.92 -12.39
CA HIS A 148 -11.10 1.24 -11.46
C HIS A 148 -11.29 -0.28 -11.46
N LEU A 149 -12.54 -0.75 -11.50
CA LEU A 149 -12.84 -2.20 -11.57
C LEU A 149 -12.29 -2.83 -12.85
N PHE A 150 -12.48 -2.16 -14.00
CA PHE A 150 -11.88 -2.62 -15.26
C PHE A 150 -10.36 -2.58 -15.23
N GLY A 151 -9.75 -1.51 -14.71
CA GLY A 151 -8.30 -1.43 -14.53
C GLY A 151 -7.74 -2.53 -13.64
N LEU A 152 -8.42 -2.86 -12.53
CA LEU A 152 -8.07 -3.97 -11.65
C LEU A 152 -8.17 -5.32 -12.37
N ALA A 153 -9.20 -5.53 -13.19
CA ALA A 153 -9.33 -6.72 -14.01
C ALA A 153 -8.17 -6.83 -15.01
N CYS A 154 -7.81 -5.73 -15.69
CA CYS A 154 -6.70 -5.67 -16.65
C CYS A 154 -5.32 -5.95 -16.02
N ALA A 155 -5.17 -5.65 -14.73
CA ALA A 155 -3.93 -5.94 -13.99
C ALA A 155 -3.70 -7.44 -13.75
N PHE A 156 -4.73 -8.26 -13.79
CA PHE A 156 -4.67 -9.71 -13.49
C PHE A 156 -3.84 -10.01 -12.22
N SER A 157 -3.98 -9.20 -11.17
CA SER A 157 -3.18 -9.31 -9.95
C SER A 157 -4.05 -9.50 -8.71
N GLY A 158 -3.73 -10.53 -7.95
CA GLY A 158 -4.45 -10.87 -6.71
C GLY A 158 -4.18 -9.89 -5.56
N THR A 159 -3.02 -9.23 -5.54
CA THR A 159 -2.63 -8.35 -4.43
C THR A 159 -3.55 -7.14 -4.29
N GLY A 160 -3.94 -6.52 -5.41
CA GLY A 160 -4.91 -5.43 -5.40
C GLY A 160 -6.29 -5.88 -4.93
N LEU A 161 -6.72 -7.11 -5.28
CA LEU A 161 -7.99 -7.66 -4.82
C LEU A 161 -7.99 -7.91 -3.31
N ILE A 162 -6.88 -8.36 -2.73
CA ILE A 162 -6.74 -8.53 -1.27
C ILE A 162 -6.84 -7.17 -0.57
N VAL A 163 -6.11 -6.15 -1.06
CA VAL A 163 -6.18 -4.79 -0.52
C VAL A 163 -7.60 -4.22 -0.59
N LEU A 164 -8.26 -4.39 -1.74
CA LEU A 164 -9.64 -3.96 -1.93
C LEU A 164 -10.59 -4.72 -1.00
N GLY A 165 -10.46 -6.04 -0.90
CA GLY A 165 -11.26 -6.89 -0.03
C GLY A 165 -11.19 -6.48 1.43
N CYS A 166 -9.98 -6.24 1.96
CA CYS A 166 -9.77 -5.73 3.32
C CYS A 166 -10.45 -4.36 3.52
N GLY A 167 -10.26 -3.43 2.59
CA GLY A 167 -10.84 -2.09 2.68
C GLY A 167 -12.36 -2.08 2.53
N VAL A 168 -12.92 -2.88 1.62
CA VAL A 168 -14.39 -3.01 1.45
C VAL A 168 -15.02 -3.67 2.68
N THR A 169 -14.39 -4.69 3.26
CA THR A 169 -14.84 -5.29 4.51
C THR A 169 -14.91 -4.24 5.63
N ALA A 170 -13.87 -3.42 5.76
CA ALA A 170 -13.87 -2.30 6.71
C ALA A 170 -14.95 -1.26 6.40
N LEU A 171 -15.25 -0.99 5.11
CA LEU A 171 -16.33 -0.09 4.69
C LEU A 171 -17.70 -0.62 5.11
N ILE A 172 -17.96 -1.90 4.88
CA ILE A 172 -19.22 -2.57 5.25
C ILE A 172 -19.42 -2.50 6.78
N LEU A 173 -18.38 -2.84 7.55
CA LEU A 173 -18.42 -2.80 9.00
C LEU A 173 -18.62 -1.39 9.55
N ALA A 174 -17.90 -0.40 9.01
CA ALA A 174 -17.96 0.99 9.48
C ALA A 174 -19.31 1.66 9.17
N ARG A 175 -19.88 1.41 8.00
CA ARG A 175 -21.13 2.07 7.57
C ARG A 175 -22.39 1.27 7.90
N ARG A 176 -22.27 0.03 8.42
CA ARG A 176 -23.37 -0.90 8.66
C ARG A 176 -24.30 -1.09 7.44
N GLN A 177 -23.74 -0.97 6.25
CA GLN A 177 -24.50 -1.06 5.00
C GLN A 177 -24.79 -2.53 4.66
N LYS A 178 -25.89 -3.07 5.18
CA LYS A 178 -26.34 -4.44 4.92
C LYS A 178 -26.52 -4.73 3.42
N ALA A 179 -26.85 -3.71 2.63
CA ALA A 179 -26.99 -3.83 1.17
C ALA A 179 -25.68 -4.25 0.49
N LEU A 180 -24.52 -3.74 0.93
CA LEU A 180 -23.20 -4.13 0.39
C LEU A 180 -22.86 -5.59 0.72
N ILE A 181 -23.31 -6.09 1.87
CA ILE A 181 -23.17 -7.51 2.22
C ILE A 181 -23.98 -8.35 1.22
N GLY A 182 -25.22 -7.93 0.91
CA GLY A 182 -26.07 -8.60 -0.09
C GLY A 182 -25.41 -8.61 -1.48
N VAL A 183 -24.86 -7.47 -1.92
CA VAL A 183 -24.13 -7.39 -3.20
C VAL A 183 -22.89 -8.31 -3.19
N GLY A 184 -22.11 -8.30 -2.12
CA GLY A 184 -20.96 -9.20 -1.97
C GLY A 184 -21.37 -10.67 -2.04
N LEU A 185 -22.46 -11.05 -1.37
CA LEU A 185 -23.00 -12.41 -1.44
C LEU A 185 -23.45 -12.79 -2.84
N ILE A 186 -24.14 -11.89 -3.55
CA ILE A 186 -24.54 -12.11 -4.95
C ILE A 186 -23.30 -12.31 -5.84
N VAL A 187 -22.27 -11.51 -5.68
CA VAL A 187 -21.02 -11.66 -6.45
C VAL A 187 -20.38 -13.03 -6.17
N VAL A 188 -20.34 -13.46 -4.91
CA VAL A 188 -19.82 -14.80 -4.54
C VAL A 188 -20.68 -15.91 -5.15
N LEU A 189 -21.99 -15.78 -5.13
CA LEU A 189 -22.91 -16.77 -5.74
C LEU A 189 -22.75 -16.83 -7.27
N ILE A 190 -22.62 -15.67 -7.94
CA ILE A 190 -22.34 -15.62 -9.38
C ILE A 190 -20.97 -16.25 -9.67
N ALA A 191 -19.96 -15.94 -8.89
CA ALA A 191 -18.63 -16.53 -9.03
C ALA A 191 -18.68 -18.06 -8.83
N ALA A 192 -19.45 -18.56 -7.86
CA ALA A 192 -19.61 -19.98 -7.63
C ALA A 192 -20.41 -20.68 -8.75
N ALA A 193 -21.46 -20.03 -9.28
CA ALA A 193 -22.30 -20.60 -10.33
C ALA A 193 -21.65 -20.59 -11.72
N PHE A 194 -20.85 -19.57 -12.01
CA PHE A 194 -20.24 -19.33 -13.32
C PHE A 194 -18.71 -19.37 -13.30
N GLY A 195 -18.12 -19.94 -12.26
CA GLY A 195 -16.67 -19.94 -12.03
C GLY A 195 -15.87 -20.50 -13.21
N ASP A 196 -16.31 -21.59 -13.79
CA ASP A 196 -15.65 -22.22 -14.95
C ASP A 196 -15.82 -21.35 -16.22
N ALA A 197 -17.01 -20.82 -16.46
CA ALA A 197 -17.28 -19.95 -17.60
C ALA A 197 -16.48 -18.63 -17.51
N LEU A 198 -16.29 -18.10 -16.30
CA LEU A 198 -15.50 -16.91 -16.01
C LEU A 198 -14.00 -17.22 -15.83
N ARG A 199 -13.60 -18.48 -16.00
CA ARG A 199 -12.21 -18.97 -15.78
C ARG A 199 -11.66 -18.55 -14.40
N LEU A 200 -12.50 -18.57 -13.37
CA LEU A 200 -12.11 -18.22 -12.01
C LEU A 200 -11.13 -19.22 -11.40
N ASN A 201 -10.96 -20.39 -12.01
CA ASN A 201 -9.91 -21.36 -11.66
C ASN A 201 -8.52 -20.70 -11.61
N ILE A 202 -8.26 -19.70 -12.47
CA ILE A 202 -7.02 -18.90 -12.42
C ILE A 202 -6.82 -18.24 -11.05
N PHE A 203 -7.91 -17.83 -10.37
CA PHE A 203 -7.84 -17.24 -9.02
C PHE A 203 -7.77 -18.31 -7.93
N ILE A 204 -8.43 -19.45 -8.12
CA ILE A 204 -8.37 -20.60 -7.20
C ILE A 204 -6.97 -21.21 -7.21
N ASP A 205 -6.35 -21.34 -8.38
CA ASP A 205 -4.98 -21.81 -8.53
C ASP A 205 -3.96 -20.90 -7.80
N ARG A 206 -4.28 -19.61 -7.62
CA ARG A 206 -3.47 -18.71 -6.81
C ARG A 206 -3.40 -19.10 -5.33
N VAL A 207 -4.41 -19.79 -4.80
CA VAL A 207 -4.37 -20.29 -3.42
C VAL A 207 -3.36 -21.42 -3.30
N SER A 208 -3.24 -22.28 -4.32
CA SER A 208 -2.24 -23.35 -4.33
C SER A 208 -0.80 -22.82 -4.40
N GLU A 209 -0.59 -21.60 -4.89
CA GLU A 209 0.74 -20.97 -4.94
C GLU A 209 1.40 -20.83 -3.56
N PHE A 210 0.61 -20.73 -2.48
CA PHE A 210 1.16 -20.67 -1.12
C PHE A 210 1.89 -21.94 -0.70
N SER A 211 1.54 -23.08 -1.30
CA SER A 211 2.15 -24.37 -1.01
C SER A 211 3.26 -24.76 -2.00
N ASN A 212 3.34 -24.08 -3.15
CA ASN A 212 4.22 -24.44 -4.23
C ASN A 212 5.50 -23.59 -4.21
N VAL A 213 6.64 -24.23 -3.98
CA VAL A 213 7.95 -23.57 -3.99
C VAL A 213 8.22 -22.94 -5.37
N GLY A 214 8.79 -21.73 -5.36
CA GLY A 214 9.11 -20.97 -6.58
C GLY A 214 7.94 -20.15 -7.13
N THR A 215 6.81 -20.11 -6.43
CA THR A 215 5.71 -19.21 -6.76
C THR A 215 5.80 -17.90 -5.98
N SER A 216 5.28 -16.82 -6.56
CA SER A 216 5.31 -15.48 -5.95
C SER A 216 4.62 -15.43 -4.58
N ALA A 217 3.55 -16.22 -4.37
CA ALA A 217 2.88 -16.27 -3.08
C ALA A 217 3.72 -17.00 -2.02
N PHE A 218 4.33 -18.13 -2.39
CA PHE A 218 5.25 -18.86 -1.50
C PHE A 218 6.46 -17.99 -1.12
N GLU A 219 7.12 -17.38 -2.09
CA GLU A 219 8.32 -16.56 -1.88
C GLU A 219 8.05 -15.33 -1.00
N ARG A 220 6.86 -14.74 -1.11
CA ARG A 220 6.48 -13.54 -0.35
C ARG A 220 5.98 -13.85 1.06
N PHE A 221 5.20 -14.91 1.23
CA PHE A 221 4.48 -15.16 2.49
C PHE A 221 5.00 -16.34 3.29
N ILE A 222 5.65 -17.32 2.66
CA ILE A 222 6.06 -18.55 3.31
C ILE A 222 7.58 -18.68 3.42
N ALA A 223 8.32 -18.41 2.33
CA ALA A 223 9.76 -18.66 2.27
C ALA A 223 10.58 -17.95 3.36
N TRP A 224 10.17 -16.76 3.77
CA TRP A 224 10.85 -16.01 4.85
C TRP A 224 10.77 -16.69 6.21
N THR A 225 9.77 -17.55 6.46
CA THR A 225 9.66 -18.31 7.72
C THR A 225 10.77 -19.37 7.81
N TYR A 226 11.13 -19.99 6.67
CA TYR A 226 12.27 -20.89 6.61
C TYR A 226 13.59 -20.15 6.80
N MET A 227 13.71 -18.97 6.22
CA MET A 227 14.89 -18.13 6.41
C MET A 227 15.06 -17.72 7.89
N LEU A 228 13.96 -17.41 8.61
CA LEU A 228 13.98 -17.21 10.06
C LEU A 228 14.48 -18.45 10.80
N GLN A 229 13.97 -19.64 10.45
CA GLN A 229 14.37 -20.88 11.10
C GLN A 229 15.84 -21.21 10.88
N ASP A 230 16.33 -21.04 9.65
CA ASP A 230 17.68 -21.46 9.28
C ASP A 230 18.76 -20.49 9.73
N GLN A 231 18.49 -19.18 9.79
CA GLN A 231 19.51 -18.15 9.97
C GLN A 231 19.31 -17.28 11.21
N PHE A 232 18.06 -16.93 11.55
CA PHE A 232 17.79 -15.88 12.52
C PHE A 232 17.75 -16.42 13.97
N TRP A 233 17.02 -17.50 14.22
CA TRP A 233 16.82 -18.04 15.56
C TRP A 233 18.09 -18.66 16.15
N ASN A 234 19.04 -19.05 15.33
CA ASN A 234 20.30 -19.66 15.77
C ASN A 234 21.30 -18.63 16.32
N ASN A 235 21.02 -17.33 16.18
CA ASN A 235 21.88 -16.27 16.68
C ASN A 235 21.10 -15.31 17.58
N THR A 236 21.24 -15.48 18.89
CA THR A 236 20.56 -14.66 19.91
C THR A 236 20.81 -13.17 19.72
N LEU A 237 22.01 -12.76 19.34
CA LEU A 237 22.33 -11.35 19.10
C LEU A 237 21.52 -10.81 17.91
N SER A 238 21.39 -11.56 16.83
CA SER A 238 20.62 -11.16 15.65
C SER A 238 19.11 -11.06 15.95
N VAL A 239 18.59 -11.88 16.88
CA VAL A 239 17.19 -11.76 17.32
C VAL A 239 16.91 -10.38 17.93
N TRP A 240 17.86 -9.83 18.69
CA TRP A 240 17.73 -8.54 19.34
C TRP A 240 18.13 -7.36 18.45
N THR A 241 19.22 -7.48 17.70
CA THR A 241 19.81 -6.35 16.94
C THR A 241 19.56 -6.40 15.43
N GLY A 242 19.10 -7.55 14.91
CA GLY A 242 19.09 -7.81 13.47
C GLY A 242 20.49 -8.11 12.93
N PHE A 243 20.62 -8.27 11.64
CA PHE A 243 21.88 -8.42 10.92
C PHE A 243 22.50 -7.08 10.48
N GLY A 244 21.74 -5.98 10.56
CA GLY A 244 22.11 -4.64 10.16
C GLY A 244 21.25 -4.10 9.02
N ALA A 245 21.13 -2.77 8.93
CA ALA A 245 20.37 -2.11 7.88
C ALA A 245 20.96 -2.40 6.50
N GLY A 246 20.12 -2.82 5.54
CA GLY A 246 20.52 -3.10 4.16
C GLY A 246 21.10 -4.49 3.91
N THR A 247 21.21 -5.36 4.94
CA THR A 247 21.82 -6.71 4.81
C THR A 247 20.84 -7.78 4.36
N PHE A 248 19.56 -7.48 4.21
CA PHE A 248 18.55 -8.46 3.85
C PHE A 248 18.91 -9.23 2.57
N TYR A 249 19.43 -8.53 1.55
CA TYR A 249 19.81 -9.15 0.28
C TYR A 249 20.95 -10.15 0.41
N GLU A 250 21.91 -9.91 1.27
CA GLU A 250 23.01 -10.84 1.52
C GLU A 250 22.48 -12.13 2.17
N GLN A 251 21.58 -11.97 3.13
CA GLN A 251 20.96 -13.11 3.80
C GLN A 251 20.01 -13.91 2.87
N GLN A 252 19.36 -13.21 1.95
CA GLN A 252 18.51 -13.84 0.93
C GLN A 252 19.30 -14.76 0.00
N GLN A 253 20.57 -14.42 -0.34
CA GLN A 253 21.41 -15.22 -1.23
C GLN A 253 21.78 -16.57 -0.65
N VAL A 254 21.86 -16.70 0.66
CA VAL A 254 22.17 -17.95 1.36
C VAL A 254 20.93 -18.67 1.90
N ALA A 255 19.74 -18.15 1.61
CA ALA A 255 18.49 -18.75 2.02
C ALA A 255 18.18 -20.01 1.20
N ARG A 256 17.52 -20.99 1.85
CA ARG A 256 17.10 -22.26 1.23
C ARG A 256 16.18 -22.07 0.02
N TYR A 257 15.33 -21.06 0.07
CA TYR A 257 14.37 -20.72 -0.97
C TYR A 257 14.54 -19.24 -1.36
N SER A 258 14.14 -18.92 -2.59
CA SER A 258 13.99 -17.52 -2.99
C SER A 258 12.96 -16.84 -2.08
N VAL A 259 13.33 -15.72 -1.48
CA VAL A 259 12.49 -14.94 -0.55
C VAL A 259 12.24 -13.59 -1.16
N MET A 260 10.97 -13.25 -1.40
CA MET A 260 10.62 -11.88 -1.74
C MET A 260 10.59 -11.01 -0.48
N GLU A 261 11.04 -9.77 -0.61
CA GLU A 261 10.96 -8.81 0.47
C GLU A 261 9.52 -8.61 0.95
N SER A 262 9.33 -8.70 2.24
CA SER A 262 8.13 -8.24 2.94
C SER A 262 8.54 -7.33 4.08
N PRO A 263 7.67 -6.41 4.55
CA PRO A 263 8.01 -5.58 5.71
C PRO A 263 8.38 -6.42 6.93
N PHE A 264 7.73 -7.57 7.11
CA PHE A 264 8.03 -8.47 8.21
C PHE A 264 9.43 -9.08 8.07
N SER A 265 9.72 -9.71 6.93
CA SER A 265 11.01 -10.35 6.74
C SER A 265 12.15 -9.35 6.84
N LYS A 266 12.10 -8.27 6.06
CA LYS A 266 13.17 -7.30 5.99
C LYS A 266 13.42 -6.59 7.33
N LEU A 267 12.37 -6.11 8.00
CA LEU A 267 12.51 -5.41 9.27
C LEU A 267 13.04 -6.31 10.39
N ILE A 268 12.55 -7.55 10.47
CA ILE A 268 13.02 -8.49 11.48
C ILE A 268 14.48 -8.84 11.22
N PHE A 269 14.86 -9.13 9.98
CA PHE A 269 16.24 -9.47 9.65
C PHE A 269 17.20 -8.28 9.83
N GLU A 270 16.83 -7.08 9.41
CA GLU A 270 17.73 -5.93 9.47
C GLU A 270 17.81 -5.31 10.87
N PHE A 271 16.70 -5.30 11.64
CA PHE A 271 16.62 -4.55 12.91
C PHE A 271 16.26 -5.41 14.13
N GLY A 272 16.12 -6.72 13.95
CA GLY A 272 15.69 -7.63 15.01
C GLY A 272 14.21 -7.44 15.37
N ILE A 273 13.75 -8.26 16.33
CA ILE A 273 12.36 -8.19 16.79
C ILE A 273 12.01 -6.83 17.40
N PRO A 274 12.83 -6.23 18.30
CA PRO A 274 12.50 -4.95 18.89
C PRO A 274 12.42 -3.82 17.84
N GLY A 275 13.37 -3.78 16.88
CA GLY A 275 13.35 -2.77 15.83
C GLY A 275 12.11 -2.87 14.94
N ALA A 276 11.74 -4.09 14.54
CA ALA A 276 10.51 -4.35 13.79
C ALA A 276 9.26 -3.95 14.60
N ALA A 277 9.21 -4.30 15.90
CA ALA A 277 8.08 -3.94 16.77
C ALA A 277 7.90 -2.42 16.89
N PHE A 278 9.00 -1.66 17.06
CA PHE A 278 8.95 -0.19 17.09
C PHE A 278 8.44 0.39 15.75
N TYR A 279 8.87 -0.17 14.63
CA TYR A 279 8.39 0.28 13.33
C TYR A 279 6.90 0.05 13.18
N PHE A 280 6.41 -1.16 13.45
CA PHE A 280 4.98 -1.48 13.33
C PHE A 280 4.12 -0.69 14.31
N ALA A 281 4.59 -0.48 15.54
CA ALA A 281 3.91 0.37 16.51
C ALA A 281 3.80 1.82 16.02
N PHE A 282 4.88 2.37 15.45
CA PHE A 282 4.89 3.71 14.86
C PHE A 282 3.95 3.80 13.65
N LEU A 283 4.00 2.84 12.72
CA LEU A 283 3.10 2.78 11.57
C LEU A 283 1.63 2.72 12.02
N LEU A 284 1.32 1.86 12.98
CA LEU A 284 -0.03 1.75 13.53
C LEU A 284 -0.48 3.07 14.18
N TYR A 285 0.42 3.70 14.94
CA TYR A 285 0.15 5.03 15.50
C TYR A 285 -0.19 6.06 14.41
N CYS A 286 0.60 6.15 13.33
CA CYS A 286 0.34 7.06 12.22
C CYS A 286 -1.03 6.81 11.58
N VAL A 287 -1.36 5.52 11.34
CA VAL A 287 -2.64 5.13 10.74
C VAL A 287 -3.81 5.45 11.67
N VAL A 288 -3.72 5.10 12.95
CA VAL A 288 -4.80 5.33 13.93
C VAL A 288 -5.01 6.82 14.17
N ALA A 289 -3.92 7.58 14.35
CA ALA A 289 -3.97 9.02 14.61
C ALA A 289 -4.46 9.85 13.40
N SER A 290 -4.41 9.30 12.17
CA SER A 290 -4.85 10.01 10.97
C SER A 290 -6.36 10.26 10.97
N GLY A 291 -6.81 11.29 10.24
CA GLY A 291 -8.22 11.57 10.00
C GLY A 291 -8.84 10.79 8.84
N ALA A 292 -8.08 9.92 8.15
CA ALA A 292 -8.58 9.12 7.04
C ALA A 292 -9.74 8.20 7.46
N SER A 293 -10.61 7.85 6.52
CA SER A 293 -11.71 6.92 6.78
C SER A 293 -11.18 5.50 7.07
N CYS A 294 -11.93 4.73 7.85
CA CYS A 294 -11.55 3.36 8.23
C CYS A 294 -11.21 2.46 7.02
N PRO A 295 -11.98 2.46 5.92
CA PRO A 295 -11.65 1.68 4.73
C PRO A 295 -10.29 2.01 4.13
N ILE A 296 -9.95 3.30 4.05
CA ILE A 296 -8.67 3.77 3.52
C ILE A 296 -7.53 3.30 4.45
N LYS A 297 -7.70 3.42 5.76
CA LYS A 297 -6.72 2.97 6.75
C LYS A 297 -6.42 1.48 6.64
N VAL A 298 -7.47 0.66 6.58
CA VAL A 298 -7.34 -0.80 6.49
C VAL A 298 -6.75 -1.22 5.15
N GLY A 299 -7.22 -0.63 4.03
CA GLY A 299 -6.65 -0.89 2.71
C GLY A 299 -5.18 -0.50 2.63
N LEU A 300 -4.80 0.65 3.22
CA LEU A 300 -3.42 1.10 3.23
C LEU A 300 -2.50 0.20 4.07
N LEU A 301 -2.97 -0.25 5.24
CA LEU A 301 -2.24 -1.24 6.04
C LEU A 301 -2.05 -2.54 5.26
N ALA A 302 -3.10 -3.05 4.63
CA ALA A 302 -3.00 -4.25 3.80
C ALA A 302 -2.00 -4.07 2.64
N CYS A 303 -2.03 -2.90 1.98
CA CYS A 303 -1.09 -2.56 0.92
C CYS A 303 0.36 -2.57 1.42
N ILE A 304 0.64 -1.91 2.54
CA ILE A 304 1.99 -1.86 3.13
C ILE A 304 2.46 -3.26 3.55
N MET A 305 1.57 -4.07 4.11
CA MET A 305 1.92 -5.45 4.50
C MET A 305 2.22 -6.37 3.30
N MET A 306 1.65 -6.06 2.12
CA MET A 306 1.88 -6.80 0.89
C MET A 306 3.13 -6.36 0.13
N ASN A 307 3.56 -5.11 0.33
CA ASN A 307 4.73 -4.55 -0.35
C ASN A 307 5.97 -4.74 0.51
N GLY A 308 6.97 -5.42 -0.03
CA GLY A 308 8.25 -5.63 0.65
C GLY A 308 9.01 -4.37 0.99
N ALA A 309 8.62 -3.25 0.45
CA ALA A 309 9.38 -2.03 0.47
C ALA A 309 8.82 -1.02 1.47
N TYR A 310 9.04 -1.25 2.74
CA TYR A 310 8.75 -0.27 3.79
C TYR A 310 9.52 1.06 3.61
N SER A 311 10.60 1.06 2.84
CA SER A 311 11.43 2.21 2.52
C SER A 311 11.22 2.75 1.10
N GLU A 312 10.30 2.18 0.32
CA GLU A 312 10.05 2.67 -1.03
C GLU A 312 9.30 4.01 -1.05
N SER A 313 9.64 4.81 -2.06
CA SER A 313 8.98 6.09 -2.32
C SER A 313 7.46 5.97 -2.46
N ASN A 314 6.97 4.86 -3.03
CA ASN A 314 5.53 4.59 -3.17
C ASN A 314 4.82 4.54 -1.82
N THR A 315 5.40 3.84 -0.84
CA THR A 315 4.85 3.80 0.53
C THR A 315 4.82 5.19 1.15
N GLY A 316 5.90 5.96 1.01
CA GLY A 316 5.96 7.34 1.48
C GLY A 316 4.92 8.25 0.83
N ILE A 317 4.72 8.14 -0.50
CA ILE A 317 3.71 8.90 -1.25
C ILE A 317 2.31 8.54 -0.76
N LEU A 318 1.98 7.24 -0.65
CA LEU A 318 0.68 6.78 -0.17
C LEU A 318 0.40 7.26 1.25
N LEU A 319 1.35 7.13 2.15
CA LEU A 319 1.22 7.61 3.52
C LEU A 319 1.04 9.12 3.55
N THR A 320 1.86 9.88 2.82
CA THR A 320 1.81 11.34 2.83
C THR A 320 0.50 11.86 2.24
N LEU A 321 0.05 11.33 1.09
CA LEU A 321 -1.16 11.81 0.43
C LEU A 321 -2.45 11.43 1.17
N LEU A 322 -2.48 10.28 1.82
CA LEU A 322 -3.72 9.74 2.38
C LEU A 322 -3.85 9.92 3.90
N LEU A 323 -2.75 9.88 4.63
CA LEU A 323 -2.80 9.95 6.09
C LEU A 323 -2.49 11.33 6.64
N TRP A 324 -1.49 12.02 6.12
CA TRP A 324 -1.04 13.29 6.67
C TRP A 324 -2.08 14.42 6.58
N PRO A 325 -2.66 14.72 5.41
CA PRO A 325 -3.64 15.81 5.31
C PRO A 325 -4.88 15.57 6.17
N ALA A 326 -5.25 14.30 6.34
CA ALA A 326 -6.41 13.95 7.16
C ALA A 326 -6.18 14.13 8.67
N ALA A 327 -4.94 14.19 9.14
CA ALA A 327 -4.63 14.44 10.54
C ALA A 327 -5.00 15.87 10.99
N GLY A 328 -4.91 16.85 10.08
CA GLY A 328 -5.27 18.25 10.36
C GLY A 328 -6.77 18.48 10.56
N SER A 329 -7.64 17.74 9.89
CA SER A 329 -9.09 17.95 9.88
C SER A 329 -9.77 17.60 11.23
N ARG A 330 -9.27 16.62 11.97
CA ARG A 330 -9.85 16.24 13.28
C ARG A 330 -9.66 17.31 14.36
N PHE A 331 -8.55 18.04 14.33
CA PHE A 331 -8.32 19.14 15.28
C PHE A 331 -9.26 20.30 15.06
N GLN A 332 -9.64 20.60 13.81
CA GLN A 332 -10.60 21.65 13.48
C GLN A 332 -12.02 21.28 13.92
N THR A 333 -12.43 20.02 13.75
CA THR A 333 -13.75 19.56 14.19
C THR A 333 -13.87 19.56 15.72
N ALA A 334 -12.84 19.10 16.43
CA ALA A 334 -12.81 19.14 17.89
C ALA A 334 -12.79 20.61 18.44
N ALA A 335 -12.03 21.49 17.80
CA ALA A 335 -11.99 22.91 18.16
C ALA A 335 -13.33 23.63 17.90
N ARG A 336 -14.04 23.28 16.82
CA ARG A 336 -15.40 23.80 16.54
C ARG A 336 -16.42 23.32 17.56
N LEU A 337 -16.36 22.06 17.99
CA LEU A 337 -17.26 21.51 19.01
C LEU A 337 -17.03 22.16 20.39
N VAL A 338 -15.78 22.45 20.75
CA VAL A 338 -15.44 23.16 22.00
C VAL A 338 -15.81 24.64 21.91
N GLY A 339 -15.61 25.28 20.75
CA GLY A 339 -15.94 26.68 20.52
C GLY A 339 -17.45 26.97 20.47
N SER A 340 -18.26 26.05 19.96
CA SER A 340 -19.72 26.21 19.89
C SER A 340 -20.42 26.04 21.25
N GLY A 341 -19.80 25.30 22.17
CA GLY A 341 -20.33 25.17 23.56
C GLY A 341 -20.19 26.42 24.40
N SER A 342 -19.25 27.33 24.09
CA SER A 342 -19.01 28.56 24.87
C SER A 342 -19.86 29.75 24.43
N SER A 343 -20.44 29.75 23.23
CA SER A 343 -21.27 30.86 22.74
C SER A 343 -22.72 30.81 23.26
N HIS A 344 -23.23 29.64 23.62
CA HIS A 344 -24.57 29.52 24.21
C HIS A 344 -24.64 29.86 25.71
N ALA A 345 -23.49 29.89 26.41
CA ALA A 345 -23.46 30.25 27.82
C ALA A 345 -23.46 31.77 28.08
N ARG A 346 -23.19 32.61 27.05
CA ARG A 346 -23.12 34.07 27.21
C ARG A 346 -24.37 34.83 26.81
N SER A 347 -25.37 34.22 26.19
CA SER A 347 -26.59 34.90 25.76
C SER A 347 -27.73 34.84 26.78
N GLY A 348 -27.52 34.20 27.92
CA GLY A 348 -28.53 34.09 29.01
C GLY A 348 -28.47 35.13 30.13
N GLU A 349 -27.49 36.06 30.14
CA GLU A 349 -27.22 36.92 31.31
C GLU A 349 -27.47 38.44 31.09
N VAL A 350 -28.16 38.83 30.02
CA VAL A 350 -28.51 40.25 29.72
C VAL A 350 -30.03 40.50 29.67
N ALA A 351 -30.82 39.74 30.42
CA ALA A 351 -32.25 40.02 30.58
C ALA A 351 -32.67 39.87 32.05
N ARG A 352 -32.21 40.82 32.92
CA ARG A 352 -32.85 41.19 34.18
C ARG A 352 -32.51 42.63 34.50
#